data_9eacbb5f3da75d4007ee716fa499ad13
#
_entry.id   9eacbb5f3da75d4007ee716fa499ad13
#
_cell.length_a   1.000
_cell.length_b   1.000
_cell.length_c   1.000
_cell.angle_alpha   90.00
_cell.angle_beta   90.00
_cell.angle_gamma   90.00
#
_symmetry.space_group_name_H-M   'P 1'
#
loop_
_entity.id
_entity.type
_entity.pdbx_description
1 polymer ?
#
loop_
_entity_poly.entity_id
_entity_poly.type
_entity_poly.pdbx_seq_one_letter_code
_entity_poly.pdbx_strand_id
1 'polypeptide(L)'
;MRKIILTNNAPKAVGPYSQAIEANGTLYVSGQLPVNPTDGSVPESIEAQTEQSLKNIGAILTEAGYTYKDVVKSTVLLTDMNDFAAMNAVYARFYTEQMPARVCYQV
;
A
#
# COMPACT_ATOMS: atom_id res chain seq x y z
N MET A 1 14.71 13.54 -13.35
CA MET A 1 13.32 13.90 -13.74
C MET A 1 12.33 13.06 -12.96
N ARG A 2 11.24 13.63 -12.53
CA ARG A 2 10.22 12.93 -11.76
C ARG A 2 8.97 12.69 -12.59
N LYS A 3 8.34 11.55 -12.39
CA LYS A 3 7.12 11.16 -13.08
C LYS A 3 6.01 10.89 -12.07
N ILE A 4 4.87 11.55 -12.24
CA ILE A 4 3.69 11.32 -11.42
C ILE A 4 2.99 10.05 -11.89
N ILE A 5 2.66 9.17 -10.96
CA ILE A 5 1.89 7.96 -11.23
C ILE A 5 0.48 8.18 -10.73
N LEU A 6 -0.49 7.87 -11.59
CA LEU A 6 -1.91 8.06 -11.32
C LEU A 6 -2.69 6.87 -11.85
N THR A 7 -3.53 6.28 -11.01
CA THR A 7 -4.44 5.20 -11.43
C THR A 7 -5.80 5.36 -10.79
N ASN A 8 -6.85 5.00 -11.52
CA ASN A 8 -8.22 4.97 -10.99
C ASN A 8 -8.50 3.70 -10.18
N ASN A 9 -7.56 2.74 -10.18
CA ASN A 9 -7.69 1.48 -9.44
C ASN A 9 -7.19 1.58 -8.01
N ALA A 10 -6.78 2.76 -7.57
CA ALA A 10 -6.46 3.09 -6.19
C ALA A 10 -7.22 4.37 -5.83
N PRO A 11 -7.42 4.65 -4.53
CA PRO A 11 -8.13 5.86 -4.11
C PRO A 11 -7.44 7.13 -4.62
N LYS A 12 -8.25 8.09 -5.04
CA LYS A 12 -7.75 9.39 -5.49
C LYS A 12 -7.06 10.11 -4.34
N ALA A 13 -6.01 10.87 -4.66
CA ALA A 13 -5.39 11.76 -3.69
C ALA A 13 -6.42 12.80 -3.23
N VAL A 14 -6.61 12.90 -1.92
CA VAL A 14 -7.62 13.81 -1.33
C VAL A 14 -7.00 15.11 -0.81
N GLY A 15 -5.80 15.44 -1.27
CA GLY A 15 -5.09 16.64 -0.86
C GLY A 15 -3.97 16.96 -1.83
N PRO A 16 -3.06 17.87 -1.45
CA PRO A 16 -1.98 18.31 -2.34
C PRO A 16 -0.83 17.29 -2.38
N TYR A 17 -1.10 16.08 -2.86
CA TYR A 17 -0.09 15.03 -3.02
C TYR A 17 -0.44 14.13 -4.19
N SER A 18 0.55 13.40 -4.68
CA SER A 18 0.39 12.40 -5.73
C SER A 18 0.25 11.01 -5.13
N GLN A 19 -0.41 10.10 -5.82
CA GLN A 19 -0.47 8.70 -5.37
C GLN A 19 0.93 8.10 -5.28
N ALA A 20 1.77 8.38 -6.27
CA ALA A 20 3.17 7.95 -6.28
C ALA A 20 3.99 8.82 -7.22
N ILE A 21 5.28 8.84 -6.98
CA ILE A 21 6.27 9.56 -7.81
C ILE A 21 7.39 8.58 -8.13
N GLU A 22 7.75 8.48 -9.40
CA GLU A 22 8.95 7.77 -9.82
C GLU A 22 10.06 8.79 -10.09
N ALA A 23 11.22 8.58 -9.50
CA ALA A 23 12.39 9.44 -9.69
C ALA A 23 13.66 8.60 -9.60
N ASN A 24 14.51 8.71 -10.58
CA ASN A 24 15.82 8.03 -10.61
C ASN A 24 15.71 6.51 -10.39
N GLY A 25 14.70 5.88 -10.98
CA GLY A 25 14.50 4.44 -10.87
C GLY A 25 13.90 3.97 -9.55
N THR A 26 13.45 4.88 -8.71
CA THR A 26 12.79 4.55 -7.44
C THR A 26 11.36 5.06 -7.47
N LEU A 27 10.42 4.22 -7.04
CA LEU A 27 9.01 4.60 -6.89
C LEU A 27 8.72 4.90 -5.42
N TYR A 28 8.22 6.10 -5.16
CA TYR A 28 7.81 6.55 -3.84
C TYR A 28 6.28 6.53 -3.81
N VAL A 29 5.70 5.70 -2.97
CA VAL A 29 4.24 5.51 -2.89
C VAL A 29 3.71 6.19 -1.63
N SER A 30 2.72 7.05 -1.79
CA SER A 30 2.02 7.68 -0.66
C SER A 30 1.28 6.64 0.17
N GLY A 31 1.02 6.94 1.42
CA GLY A 31 0.29 6.05 2.31
C GLY A 31 -1.05 5.64 1.71
N GLN A 32 -1.35 4.35 1.74
CA GLN A 32 -2.58 3.81 1.20
C GLN A 32 -3.47 3.33 2.34
N LEU A 33 -4.53 4.11 2.59
CA LEU A 33 -5.58 3.74 3.51
C LEU A 33 -6.43 2.60 2.92
N PRO A 34 -7.12 1.82 3.76
CA PRO A 34 -7.94 0.70 3.27
C PRO A 34 -9.27 1.14 2.67
N VAL A 35 -9.22 2.08 1.76
CA VAL A 35 -10.40 2.63 1.08
C VAL A 35 -10.59 1.91 -0.24
N ASN A 36 -11.81 1.40 -0.46
CA ASN A 36 -12.17 0.79 -1.73
C ASN A 36 -12.32 1.91 -2.77
N PRO A 37 -11.54 1.90 -3.86
CA PRO A 37 -11.59 2.98 -4.84
C PRO A 37 -12.89 3.04 -5.65
N THR A 38 -13.68 1.96 -5.66
CA THR A 38 -14.93 1.89 -6.39
C THR A 38 -16.05 2.64 -5.69
N ASP A 39 -16.20 2.46 -4.38
CA ASP A 39 -17.34 3.00 -3.62
C ASP A 39 -16.95 3.84 -2.40
N GLY A 40 -15.65 3.97 -2.10
CA GLY A 40 -15.18 4.77 -0.97
C GLY A 40 -15.35 4.10 0.40
N SER A 41 -15.78 2.84 0.43
CA SER A 41 -15.99 2.13 1.70
C SER A 41 -14.67 1.69 2.33
N VAL A 42 -14.70 1.51 3.66
CA VAL A 42 -13.58 0.98 4.43
C VAL A 42 -14.06 -0.29 5.14
N PRO A 43 -13.39 -1.45 4.92
CA PRO A 43 -13.78 -2.68 5.60
C PRO A 43 -13.64 -2.58 7.11
N GLU A 44 -14.37 -3.41 7.85
CA GLU A 44 -14.36 -3.37 9.32
C GLU A 44 -13.24 -4.21 9.93
N SER A 45 -12.93 -5.37 9.34
CA SER A 45 -11.93 -6.27 9.91
C SER A 45 -10.52 -5.84 9.53
N ILE A 46 -9.56 -6.12 10.42
CA ILE A 46 -8.15 -5.82 10.15
C ILE A 46 -7.65 -6.63 8.95
N GLU A 47 -8.13 -7.85 8.77
CA GLU A 47 -7.74 -8.68 7.63
C GLU A 47 -8.18 -8.03 6.31
N ALA A 48 -9.44 -7.62 6.23
CA ALA A 48 -9.97 -6.98 5.03
C ALA A 48 -9.35 -5.59 4.79
N GLN A 49 -9.06 -4.86 5.85
CA GLN A 49 -8.37 -3.56 5.76
C GLN A 49 -6.97 -3.74 5.20
N THR A 50 -6.22 -4.71 5.71
CA THR A 50 -4.87 -5.01 5.24
C THR A 50 -4.90 -5.40 3.76
N GLU A 51 -5.83 -6.27 3.38
CA GLU A 51 -5.98 -6.69 1.99
C GLU A 51 -6.27 -5.49 1.08
N GLN A 52 -7.18 -4.61 1.49
CA GLN A 52 -7.55 -3.46 0.67
C GLN A 52 -6.38 -2.49 0.50
N SER A 53 -5.66 -2.18 1.57
CA SER A 53 -4.48 -1.30 1.47
C SER A 53 -3.43 -1.88 0.54
N LEU A 54 -3.16 -3.18 0.65
CA LEU A 54 -2.17 -3.85 -0.21
C LEU A 54 -2.64 -3.93 -1.67
N LYS A 55 -3.93 -4.12 -1.91
CA LYS A 55 -4.48 -4.06 -3.27
C LYS A 55 -4.32 -2.67 -3.87
N ASN A 56 -4.53 -1.62 -3.08
CA ASN A 56 -4.33 -0.25 -3.54
C ASN A 56 -2.87 0.00 -3.91
N ILE A 57 -1.94 -0.48 -3.09
CA ILE A 57 -0.51 -0.40 -3.41
C ILE A 57 -0.22 -1.16 -4.71
N GLY A 58 -0.78 -2.36 -4.85
CA GLY A 58 -0.59 -3.17 -6.05
C GLY A 58 -1.07 -2.50 -7.33
N ALA A 59 -2.19 -1.79 -7.26
CA ALA A 59 -2.70 -1.04 -8.40
C ALA A 59 -1.72 0.06 -8.82
N ILE A 60 -1.13 0.76 -7.85
CA ILE A 60 -0.14 1.80 -8.12
C ILE A 60 1.15 1.20 -8.69
N LEU A 61 1.61 0.09 -8.10
CA LEU A 61 2.79 -0.63 -8.61
C LEU A 61 2.58 -1.03 -10.06
N THR A 62 1.43 -1.62 -10.37
CA THR A 62 1.10 -2.06 -11.73
C THR A 62 1.11 -0.90 -12.71
N GLU A 63 0.51 0.22 -12.32
CA GLU A 63 0.48 1.42 -13.17
C GLU A 63 1.89 1.91 -13.50
N ALA A 64 2.80 1.80 -12.54
CA ALA A 64 4.19 2.24 -12.72
C ALA A 64 5.10 1.16 -13.36
N GLY A 65 4.58 -0.04 -13.60
CA GLY A 65 5.35 -1.13 -14.19
C GLY A 65 6.15 -1.95 -13.22
N TYR A 66 5.78 -1.93 -11.93
CA TYR A 66 6.43 -2.70 -10.87
C TYR A 66 5.51 -3.81 -10.35
N THR A 67 6.07 -4.68 -9.54
CA THR A 67 5.34 -5.73 -8.82
C THR A 67 5.68 -5.67 -7.33
N TYR A 68 5.01 -6.49 -6.53
CA TYR A 68 5.33 -6.58 -5.09
C TYR A 68 6.77 -7.03 -4.84
N LYS A 69 7.37 -7.77 -5.75
CA LYS A 69 8.79 -8.22 -5.63
C LYS A 69 9.77 -7.06 -5.69
N ASP A 70 9.37 -5.95 -6.27
CA ASP A 70 10.22 -4.77 -6.41
C ASP A 70 10.21 -3.89 -5.16
N VAL A 71 9.33 -4.16 -4.20
CA VAL A 71 9.23 -3.37 -2.97
C VAL A 71 10.43 -3.69 -2.07
N VAL A 72 11.17 -2.65 -1.68
CA VAL A 72 12.37 -2.81 -0.85
C VAL A 72 12.16 -2.38 0.59
N LYS A 73 11.17 -1.52 0.86
CA LYS A 73 10.87 -1.03 2.19
C LYS A 73 9.38 -0.75 2.32
N SER A 74 8.78 -1.20 3.41
CA SER A 74 7.40 -0.84 3.72
C SER A 74 7.28 -0.37 5.16
N THR A 75 6.30 0.49 5.40
CA THR A 75 5.92 0.98 6.73
C THR A 75 4.46 0.61 6.94
N VAL A 76 4.18 -0.08 8.04
CA VAL A 76 2.82 -0.46 8.41
C VAL A 76 2.44 0.28 9.69
N LEU A 77 1.34 1.02 9.63
CA LEU A 77 0.82 1.78 10.77
C LEU A 77 -0.49 1.14 11.22
N LEU A 78 -0.57 0.77 12.49
CA LEU A 78 -1.75 0.15 13.08
C LEU A 78 -2.29 1.04 14.20
N THR A 79 -3.61 1.07 14.36
CA THR A 79 -4.22 1.76 15.49
C THR A 79 -4.21 0.90 16.74
N ASP A 80 -3.93 -0.39 16.62
CA ASP A 80 -3.87 -1.33 17.72
C ASP A 80 -2.87 -2.45 17.38
N MET A 81 -1.77 -2.55 18.14
CA MET A 81 -0.75 -3.59 17.89
C MET A 81 -1.25 -5.00 18.22
N ASN A 82 -2.40 -5.15 18.88
CA ASN A 82 -3.03 -6.46 19.02
C ASN A 82 -3.48 -7.03 17.67
N ASP A 83 -3.57 -6.20 16.65
CA ASP A 83 -3.92 -6.62 15.28
C ASP A 83 -2.70 -7.07 14.47
N PHE A 84 -1.51 -7.07 15.07
CA PHE A 84 -0.26 -7.34 14.35
C PHE A 84 -0.26 -8.73 13.69
N ALA A 85 -0.64 -9.77 14.43
CA ALA A 85 -0.63 -11.14 13.90
C ALA A 85 -1.64 -11.31 12.74
N ALA A 86 -2.84 -10.74 12.87
CA ALA A 86 -3.86 -10.81 11.83
C ALA A 86 -3.41 -10.04 10.57
N MET A 87 -2.81 -8.87 10.76
CA MET A 87 -2.24 -8.08 9.66
C MET A 87 -1.14 -8.87 8.96
N ASN A 88 -0.22 -9.48 9.72
CA ASN A 88 0.88 -10.25 9.15
C ASN A 88 0.41 -11.41 8.31
N ALA A 89 -0.65 -12.11 8.72
CA ALA A 89 -1.18 -13.25 7.97
C ALA A 89 -1.65 -12.84 6.57
N VAL A 90 -2.26 -11.66 6.45
CA VAL A 90 -2.70 -11.13 5.15
C VAL A 90 -1.51 -10.58 4.36
N TYR A 91 -0.63 -9.82 5.02
CA TYR A 91 0.57 -9.25 4.42
C TYR A 91 1.41 -10.34 3.73
N ALA A 92 1.54 -11.50 4.36
CA ALA A 92 2.32 -12.62 3.84
C ALA A 92 1.76 -13.18 2.52
N ARG A 93 0.49 -12.96 2.22
CA ARG A 93 -0.10 -13.40 0.96
C ARG A 93 0.34 -12.55 -0.23
N PHE A 94 0.79 -11.32 0.03
CA PHE A 94 1.22 -10.37 -1.00
C PHE A 94 2.73 -10.38 -1.20
N TYR A 95 3.49 -10.53 -0.11
CA TYR A 95 4.95 -10.56 -0.15
C TYR A 95 5.42 -11.98 0.11
N THR A 96 5.48 -12.78 -0.95
CA THR A 96 5.73 -14.23 -0.85
C THR A 96 7.18 -14.61 -1.06
N GLU A 97 7.97 -13.74 -1.68
CA GLU A 97 9.41 -13.96 -1.92
C GLU A 97 10.12 -12.61 -2.01
N GLN A 98 11.42 -12.59 -1.70
CA GLN A 98 12.21 -11.37 -1.68
C GLN A 98 11.54 -10.27 -0.86
N MET A 99 11.14 -10.62 0.36
CA MET A 99 10.35 -9.75 1.22
C MET A 99 11.06 -8.43 1.51
N PRO A 100 10.34 -7.30 1.51
CA PRO A 100 10.94 -6.01 1.79
C PRO A 100 11.34 -5.88 3.26
N ALA A 101 12.29 -4.99 3.53
CA ALA A 101 12.49 -4.53 4.90
C ALA A 101 11.22 -3.83 5.37
N ARG A 102 10.92 -3.91 6.67
CA ARG A 102 9.65 -3.39 7.19
C ARG A 102 9.79 -2.82 8.58
N VAL A 103 9.03 -1.78 8.87
CA VAL A 103 8.76 -1.32 10.23
C VAL A 103 7.25 -1.31 10.42
N CYS A 104 6.80 -1.66 11.63
CA CYS A 104 5.40 -1.63 12.00
C CYS A 104 5.26 -1.06 13.40
N TYR A 105 4.39 -0.07 13.58
CA TYR A 105 4.16 0.51 14.90
C TYR A 105 2.75 1.07 15.02
N GLN A 106 2.34 1.30 16.26
CA GLN A 106 1.03 1.83 16.60
C GLN A 106 1.02 3.36 16.53
N VAL A 107 -0.04 3.89 16.00
CA VAL A 107 -0.25 5.33 15.89
C VAL A 107 -1.55 5.76 16.57
#